data_b90fa30ba0bf4de76e3716b62bf203f5
#
_entry.id   b90fa30ba0bf4de76e3716b62bf203f5
#
_cell.length_a   1.000
_cell.length_b   1.000
_cell.length_c   1.000
_cell.angle_alpha   90.00
_cell.angle_beta   90.00
_cell.angle_gamma   90.00
#
_symmetry.space_group_name_H-M   'P 1'
#
loop_
_entity.id
_entity.type
_entity.pdbx_description
1 polymer ?
#
loop_
_entity_poly.entity_id
_entity_poly.type
_entity_poly.pdbx_seq_one_letter_code
_entity_poly.pdbx_strand_id
1 'polypeptide(L)'
;KYGYDFTKLSLKKNKAGSIYAVSYRSHNAIMSYSPIFDAMVEGMESMVQKDNYKLKVITFYEKRDNLEHYLEDLRTTDCVGIILFGTEMREEMVRPFLKLPFPVVILDAYFENLNCNYVVPNNRQGAYLATDYLISRRMKQPGYLQSAYPLRNFSERLEGFYHAVHDNGMSRSRCIIHQLSPSIDGAMADMLAVIDRGDALADCYFADNDLIAIGTIKALRLRGYKVPEQIAVVGFDNISEGRIIDPALTTISIPRHYMGQVAARELLSQIEAPRQHTCKIEVSANLVKRFSV
;
A
#
# COMPACT_ATOMS: atom_id res chain seq x y z
N LYS A 1 12.61 -23.42 52.15
CA LYS A 1 11.26 -22.81 51.98
C LYS A 1 11.40 -21.73 50.91
N TYR A 2 11.16 -22.04 49.65
CA TYR A 2 11.08 -21.06 48.58
C TYR A 2 9.64 -20.53 48.56
N GLY A 3 9.44 -19.34 49.16
CA GLY A 3 8.17 -18.62 49.07
C GLY A 3 8.00 -18.09 47.65
N TYR A 4 7.21 -18.76 46.84
CA TYR A 4 6.67 -18.18 45.62
C TYR A 4 5.65 -17.12 46.01
N ASP A 5 5.95 -15.86 45.68
CA ASP A 5 5.05 -14.73 45.87
C ASP A 5 4.01 -14.73 44.75
N PHE A 6 2.86 -15.33 45.01
CA PHE A 6 1.72 -15.38 44.09
C PHE A 6 1.06 -14.03 43.87
N THR A 7 1.44 -12.98 44.60
CA THR A 7 0.92 -11.61 44.38
C THR A 7 1.49 -10.95 43.12
N LYS A 8 2.54 -11.55 42.52
CA LYS A 8 3.12 -11.10 41.23
C LYS A 8 2.52 -11.83 40.02
N LEU A 9 1.59 -12.74 40.17
CA LEU A 9 0.69 -13.06 39.08
C LEU A 9 -0.15 -11.81 38.83
N SER A 10 0.33 -10.93 37.96
CA SER A 10 -0.45 -9.82 37.46
C SER A 10 -1.77 -10.41 36.98
N LEU A 11 -2.84 -10.19 37.72
CA LEU A 11 -4.18 -10.25 37.20
C LEU A 11 -4.11 -9.50 35.85
N LYS A 12 -4.20 -10.25 34.73
CA LYS A 12 -4.40 -9.62 33.40
C LYS A 12 -5.60 -8.73 33.63
N LYS A 13 -5.36 -7.41 33.78
CA LYS A 13 -6.44 -6.43 33.84
C LYS A 13 -7.32 -6.77 32.65
N ASN A 14 -8.60 -7.01 32.86
CA ASN A 14 -9.56 -7.05 31.78
C ASN A 14 -9.40 -5.72 31.05
N LYS A 15 -8.61 -5.71 29.97
CA LYS A 15 -8.40 -4.53 29.14
C LYS A 15 -9.73 -4.33 28.44
N ALA A 16 -10.53 -3.42 28.97
CA ALA A 16 -11.80 -3.03 28.37
C ALA A 16 -11.50 -1.89 27.38
N GLY A 17 -11.86 -2.07 26.11
CA GLY A 17 -11.72 -1.03 25.10
C GLY A 17 -11.62 -1.60 23.69
N SER A 18 -11.80 -0.75 22.71
CA SER A 18 -11.75 -1.10 21.29
C SER A 18 -10.65 -0.34 20.57
N ILE A 19 -9.93 -1.04 19.70
CA ILE A 19 -9.03 -0.44 18.70
C ILE A 19 -9.83 -0.25 17.43
N TYR A 20 -9.75 0.95 16.85
CA TYR A 20 -10.45 1.29 15.63
C TYR A 20 -9.51 1.28 14.43
N ALA A 21 -9.77 0.40 13.46
CA ALA A 21 -9.15 0.44 12.15
C ALA A 21 -10.00 1.33 11.24
N VAL A 22 -9.52 2.55 10.96
CA VAL A 22 -10.24 3.56 10.19
C VAL A 22 -9.77 3.56 8.75
N SER A 23 -10.65 3.15 7.82
CA SER A 23 -10.41 3.25 6.39
C SER A 23 -10.90 4.60 5.87
N TYR A 24 -9.96 5.53 5.60
CA TYR A 24 -10.30 6.82 5.01
C TYR A 24 -10.37 6.71 3.48
N ARG A 25 -11.48 7.17 2.88
CA ARG A 25 -11.73 7.11 1.44
C ARG A 25 -12.06 8.48 0.88
N SER A 26 -11.16 9.02 0.06
CA SER A 26 -11.31 10.34 -0.58
C SER A 26 -12.02 10.23 -1.93
N HIS A 27 -11.53 9.38 -2.83
CA HIS A 27 -12.09 9.18 -4.17
C HIS A 27 -12.48 7.73 -4.47
N ASN A 28 -12.17 6.81 -3.56
CA ASN A 28 -12.48 5.38 -3.65
C ASN A 28 -11.95 4.67 -4.93
N ALA A 29 -10.96 5.27 -5.60
CA ALA A 29 -10.41 4.71 -6.84
C ALA A 29 -9.37 3.61 -6.56
N ILE A 30 -8.65 3.70 -5.45
CA ILE A 30 -7.59 2.77 -5.03
C ILE A 30 -8.09 1.83 -3.94
N MET A 31 -8.73 2.38 -2.90
CA MET A 31 -9.22 1.62 -1.74
C MET A 31 -10.49 0.81 -2.03
N SER A 32 -11.03 0.86 -3.25
CA SER A 32 -12.15 0.00 -3.65
C SER A 32 -11.78 -1.48 -3.76
N TYR A 33 -10.49 -1.80 -3.91
CA TYR A 33 -10.00 -3.18 -3.99
C TYR A 33 -9.85 -3.79 -2.60
N SER A 34 -10.92 -4.42 -2.11
CA SER A 34 -11.09 -4.99 -0.77
C SER A 34 -9.99 -5.97 -0.34
N PRO A 35 -9.53 -6.95 -1.17
CA PRO A 35 -8.58 -7.98 -0.70
C PRO A 35 -7.26 -7.44 -0.12
N ILE A 36 -6.82 -6.25 -0.56
CA ILE A 36 -5.61 -5.61 -0.02
C ILE A 36 -5.85 -5.15 1.42
N PHE A 37 -6.98 -4.53 1.67
CA PHE A 37 -7.38 -4.03 2.97
C PHE A 37 -7.68 -5.18 3.93
N ASP A 38 -8.43 -6.20 3.49
CA ASP A 38 -8.85 -7.33 4.30
C ASP A 38 -7.65 -8.09 4.89
N ALA A 39 -6.60 -8.34 4.11
CA ALA A 39 -5.40 -9.00 4.60
C ALA A 39 -4.68 -8.22 5.71
N MET A 40 -4.68 -6.88 5.66
CA MET A 40 -4.12 -6.06 6.75
C MET A 40 -5.00 -6.13 7.99
N VAL A 41 -6.33 -6.10 7.83
CA VAL A 41 -7.29 -6.21 8.94
C VAL A 41 -7.16 -7.56 9.63
N GLU A 42 -7.07 -8.67 8.90
CA GLU A 42 -6.81 -10.01 9.46
C GLU A 42 -5.51 -10.03 10.29
N GLY A 43 -4.46 -9.38 9.77
CA GLY A 43 -3.20 -9.23 10.50
C GLY A 43 -3.35 -8.48 11.82
N MET A 44 -4.10 -7.37 11.82
CA MET A 44 -4.39 -6.59 13.03
C MET A 44 -5.18 -7.43 14.03
N GLU A 45 -6.24 -8.10 13.59
CA GLU A 45 -7.11 -8.90 14.43
C GLU A 45 -6.34 -10.00 15.14
N SER A 46 -5.44 -10.68 14.44
CA SER A 46 -4.57 -11.72 14.99
C SER A 46 -3.71 -11.26 16.18
N MET A 47 -3.40 -9.96 16.27
CA MET A 47 -2.62 -9.35 17.35
C MET A 47 -3.51 -8.79 18.45
N VAL A 48 -4.56 -8.05 18.09
CA VAL A 48 -5.46 -7.36 19.02
C VAL A 48 -6.18 -8.32 19.95
N GLN A 49 -6.64 -9.46 19.43
CA GLN A 49 -7.33 -10.49 20.23
C GLN A 49 -6.45 -11.11 21.33
N LYS A 50 -5.12 -11.22 21.09
CA LYS A 50 -4.19 -11.79 22.09
C LYS A 50 -4.12 -10.96 23.37
N ASP A 51 -4.37 -9.65 23.26
CA ASP A 51 -4.31 -8.71 24.36
C ASP A 51 -5.70 -8.32 24.91
N ASN A 52 -6.75 -9.08 24.53
CA ASN A 52 -8.15 -8.91 24.95
C ASN A 52 -8.77 -7.55 24.59
N TYR A 53 -8.29 -6.90 23.51
CA TYR A 53 -8.97 -5.77 22.88
C TYR A 53 -9.92 -6.25 21.78
N LYS A 54 -10.90 -5.39 21.44
CA LYS A 54 -11.77 -5.60 20.28
C LYS A 54 -11.26 -4.77 19.12
N LEU A 55 -11.22 -5.33 17.92
CA LEU A 55 -10.97 -4.57 16.69
C LEU A 55 -12.32 -4.16 16.10
N LYS A 56 -12.50 -2.87 15.84
CA LYS A 56 -13.64 -2.30 15.12
C LYS A 56 -13.15 -1.70 13.82
N VAL A 57 -13.66 -2.20 12.69
CA VAL A 57 -13.32 -1.69 11.36
C VAL A 57 -14.41 -0.74 10.92
N ILE A 58 -14.04 0.50 10.62
CA ILE A 58 -14.96 1.53 10.18
C ILE A 58 -14.42 2.26 8.96
N THR A 59 -15.32 2.74 8.10
CA THR A 59 -14.95 3.49 6.89
C THR A 59 -15.48 4.91 6.99
N PHE A 60 -14.60 5.87 6.74
CA PHE A 60 -14.94 7.28 6.58
C PHE A 60 -14.86 7.68 5.11
N TYR A 61 -15.89 8.31 4.59
CA TYR A 61 -15.94 8.83 3.22
C TYR A 61 -15.88 10.35 3.21
N GLU A 62 -14.80 10.93 2.71
CA GLU A 62 -14.55 12.38 2.73
C GLU A 62 -15.70 13.23 2.15
N LYS A 63 -16.32 12.74 1.07
CA LYS A 63 -17.41 13.47 0.39
C LYS A 63 -18.80 13.31 1.00
N ARG A 64 -18.97 12.36 1.93
CA ARG A 64 -20.26 12.00 2.49
C ARG A 64 -20.37 12.32 3.97
N ASP A 65 -19.29 12.05 4.70
CA ASP A 65 -19.27 12.04 6.16
C ASP A 65 -18.70 13.37 6.69
N ASN A 66 -19.20 13.84 7.83
CA ASN A 66 -18.68 15.02 8.52
C ASN A 66 -17.52 14.62 9.43
N LEU A 67 -16.32 15.15 9.18
CA LEU A 67 -15.12 14.78 9.93
C LEU A 67 -15.20 15.18 11.42
N GLU A 68 -15.72 16.37 11.74
CA GLU A 68 -15.80 16.84 13.13
C GLU A 68 -16.73 15.95 13.95
N HIS A 69 -17.91 15.64 13.42
CA HIS A 69 -18.86 14.74 14.05
C HIS A 69 -18.25 13.33 14.25
N TYR A 70 -17.59 12.82 13.23
CA TYR A 70 -16.92 11.52 13.29
C TYR A 70 -15.82 11.44 14.36
N LEU A 71 -15.02 12.52 14.52
CA LEU A 71 -13.99 12.59 15.55
C LEU A 71 -14.59 12.71 16.96
N GLU A 72 -15.73 13.41 17.09
CA GLU A 72 -16.45 13.51 18.36
C GLU A 72 -17.05 12.16 18.76
N ASP A 73 -17.63 11.42 17.81
CA ASP A 73 -18.11 10.06 18.05
C ASP A 73 -16.99 9.16 18.57
N LEU A 74 -15.79 9.24 17.97
CA LEU A 74 -14.64 8.47 18.43
C LEU A 74 -14.25 8.80 19.89
N ARG A 75 -14.36 10.07 20.32
CA ARG A 75 -14.07 10.49 21.70
C ARG A 75 -15.06 9.95 22.73
N THR A 76 -16.30 9.74 22.31
CA THR A 76 -17.39 9.30 23.19
C THR A 76 -17.52 7.76 23.28
N THR A 77 -16.79 7.03 22.42
CA THR A 77 -16.81 5.56 22.40
C THR A 77 -15.78 4.94 23.37
N ASP A 78 -15.72 3.61 23.38
CA ASP A 78 -14.72 2.82 24.10
C ASP A 78 -13.35 2.77 23.37
N CYS A 79 -13.06 3.74 22.51
CA CYS A 79 -11.82 3.81 21.73
C CYS A 79 -10.60 4.01 22.64
N VAL A 80 -9.59 3.16 22.47
CA VAL A 80 -8.32 3.25 23.19
C VAL A 80 -7.12 3.49 22.24
N GLY A 81 -7.34 3.41 20.93
CA GLY A 81 -6.31 3.65 19.92
C GLY A 81 -6.84 3.47 18.50
N ILE A 82 -6.16 4.07 17.55
CA ILE A 82 -6.55 4.08 16.12
C ILE A 82 -5.41 3.58 15.25
N ILE A 83 -5.74 2.68 14.29
CA ILE A 83 -4.93 2.41 13.12
C ILE A 83 -5.63 3.08 11.93
N LEU A 84 -5.00 4.11 11.38
CA LEU A 84 -5.56 4.93 10.33
C LEU A 84 -4.96 4.54 8.98
N PHE A 85 -5.77 3.99 8.08
CA PHE A 85 -5.36 3.75 6.70
C PHE A 85 -5.27 5.08 5.94
N GLY A 86 -4.05 5.53 5.71
CA GLY A 86 -3.76 6.83 5.13
C GLY A 86 -3.59 6.86 3.63
N THR A 87 -3.79 5.73 2.92
CA THR A 87 -3.48 5.54 1.50
C THR A 87 -4.02 6.67 0.61
N GLU A 88 -5.28 7.07 0.79
CA GLU A 88 -5.93 8.14 0.03
C GLU A 88 -5.95 9.50 0.78
N MET A 89 -5.31 9.61 1.94
CA MET A 89 -5.32 10.83 2.74
C MET A 89 -4.30 11.87 2.26
N ARG A 90 -4.66 13.13 2.46
CA ARG A 90 -3.74 14.26 2.45
C ARG A 90 -3.33 14.61 3.88
N GLU A 91 -2.19 15.28 4.05
CA GLU A 91 -1.62 15.61 5.35
C GLU A 91 -2.60 16.37 6.26
N GLU A 92 -3.33 17.34 5.70
CA GLU A 92 -4.32 18.14 6.44
C GLU A 92 -5.46 17.30 7.02
N MET A 93 -5.81 16.17 6.39
CA MET A 93 -6.85 15.25 6.85
C MET A 93 -6.37 14.34 7.99
N VAL A 94 -5.08 14.13 8.12
CA VAL A 94 -4.50 13.33 9.21
C VAL A 94 -4.42 14.11 10.51
N ARG A 95 -4.10 15.43 10.45
CA ARG A 95 -3.87 16.28 11.62
C ARG A 95 -4.99 16.26 12.66
N PRO A 96 -6.29 16.25 12.31
CA PRO A 96 -7.38 16.13 13.28
C PRO A 96 -7.36 14.83 14.07
N PHE A 97 -7.00 13.69 13.46
CA PHE A 97 -6.89 12.40 14.14
C PHE A 97 -5.75 12.40 15.17
N LEU A 98 -4.64 13.10 14.88
CA LEU A 98 -3.50 13.20 15.81
C LEU A 98 -3.79 14.06 17.05
N LYS A 99 -4.90 14.81 17.07
CA LYS A 99 -5.37 15.60 18.23
C LYS A 99 -6.29 14.80 19.16
N LEU A 100 -6.58 13.57 18.83
CA LEU A 100 -7.39 12.69 19.69
C LEU A 100 -6.59 12.26 20.94
N PRO A 101 -7.26 11.94 22.06
CA PRO A 101 -6.59 11.66 23.35
C PRO A 101 -6.00 10.24 23.44
N PHE A 102 -5.92 9.51 22.34
CA PHE A 102 -5.38 8.17 22.25
C PHE A 102 -4.36 8.03 21.12
N PRO A 103 -3.47 7.02 21.20
CA PRO A 103 -2.43 6.84 20.19
C PRO A 103 -3.01 6.51 18.82
N VAL A 104 -2.34 7.03 17.78
CA VAL A 104 -2.66 6.81 16.37
C VAL A 104 -1.45 6.24 15.66
N VAL A 105 -1.63 5.16 14.90
CA VAL A 105 -0.64 4.61 13.97
C VAL A 105 -1.19 4.77 12.55
N ILE A 106 -0.40 5.37 11.67
CA ILE A 106 -0.78 5.50 10.26
C ILE A 106 -0.24 4.30 9.50
N LEU A 107 -1.12 3.64 8.74
CA LEU A 107 -0.80 2.47 7.94
C LEU A 107 -0.93 2.80 6.45
N ASP A 108 0.03 2.33 5.67
CA ASP A 108 0.08 2.42 4.20
C ASP A 108 0.20 3.85 3.65
N ALA A 109 0.62 4.81 4.46
CA ALA A 109 0.98 6.17 4.03
C ALA A 109 2.00 6.80 4.96
N TYR A 110 2.78 7.75 4.44
CA TYR A 110 3.76 8.54 5.17
C TYR A 110 3.67 10.02 4.80
N PHE A 111 3.76 10.88 5.80
CA PHE A 111 3.73 12.34 5.66
C PHE A 111 4.96 12.95 6.34
N GLU A 112 5.84 13.60 5.58
CA GLU A 112 7.14 14.09 6.05
C GLU A 112 7.02 15.14 7.17
N ASN A 113 5.96 15.95 7.14
CA ASN A 113 5.77 17.05 8.09
C ASN A 113 4.93 16.65 9.32
N LEU A 114 4.58 15.36 9.49
CA LEU A 114 3.84 14.88 10.64
C LEU A 114 4.70 13.96 11.50
N ASN A 115 4.79 14.30 12.78
CA ASN A 115 5.47 13.48 13.78
C ASN A 115 4.48 12.48 14.39
N CYS A 116 4.38 11.29 13.81
CA CYS A 116 3.53 10.20 14.30
C CYS A 116 4.13 8.84 13.92
N ASN A 117 3.52 7.75 14.40
CA ASN A 117 3.97 6.40 14.09
C ASN A 117 3.42 5.94 12.75
N TYR A 118 4.28 5.34 11.92
CA TYR A 118 3.95 4.86 10.58
C TYR A 118 4.34 3.41 10.38
N VAL A 119 3.51 2.67 9.65
CA VAL A 119 3.87 1.37 9.08
C VAL A 119 3.55 1.42 7.59
N VAL A 120 4.58 1.32 6.76
CA VAL A 120 4.48 1.49 5.30
C VAL A 120 5.19 0.36 4.55
N PRO A 121 4.78 0.06 3.31
CA PRO A 121 5.58 -0.80 2.45
C PRO A 121 6.85 -0.04 2.01
N ASN A 122 7.96 -0.76 1.83
CA ASN A 122 9.14 -0.17 1.21
C ASN A 122 8.94 -0.07 -0.31
N ASN A 123 8.20 0.96 -0.72
CA ASN A 123 7.84 1.22 -2.11
C ASN A 123 9.07 1.41 -3.00
N ARG A 124 10.09 2.16 -2.51
CA ARG A 124 11.33 2.42 -3.25
C ARG A 124 12.07 1.13 -3.54
N GLN A 125 12.25 0.27 -2.53
CA GLN A 125 12.89 -1.03 -2.68
C GLN A 125 12.14 -1.92 -3.66
N GLY A 126 10.81 -2.03 -3.52
CA GLY A 126 9.98 -2.86 -4.40
C GLY A 126 10.08 -2.42 -5.86
N ALA A 127 9.94 -1.11 -6.13
CA ALA A 127 10.05 -0.57 -7.47
C ALA A 127 11.47 -0.72 -8.06
N TYR A 128 12.49 -0.55 -7.23
CA TYR A 128 13.88 -0.83 -7.63
C TYR A 128 14.04 -2.28 -8.08
N LEU A 129 13.62 -3.24 -7.26
CA LEU A 129 13.71 -4.68 -7.59
C LEU A 129 12.95 -5.06 -8.87
N ALA A 130 11.76 -4.49 -9.08
CA ALA A 130 10.97 -4.71 -10.29
C ALA A 130 11.68 -4.19 -11.53
N THR A 131 12.19 -2.97 -11.45
CA THR A 131 12.84 -2.27 -12.58
C THR A 131 14.20 -2.88 -12.91
N ASP A 132 15.01 -3.17 -11.91
CA ASP A 132 16.31 -3.84 -12.09
C ASP A 132 16.13 -5.22 -12.74
N TYR A 133 15.11 -5.97 -12.31
CA TYR A 133 14.76 -7.26 -12.94
C TYR A 133 14.35 -7.08 -14.41
N LEU A 134 13.48 -6.10 -14.72
CA LEU A 134 13.11 -5.78 -16.12
C LEU A 134 14.33 -5.48 -16.97
N ILE A 135 15.22 -4.60 -16.51
CA ILE A 135 16.42 -4.20 -17.23
C ILE A 135 17.33 -5.41 -17.42
N SER A 136 17.57 -6.21 -16.38
CA SER A 136 18.44 -7.41 -16.45
C SER A 136 17.91 -8.45 -17.45
N ARG A 137 16.59 -8.55 -17.62
CA ARG A 137 15.96 -9.54 -18.53
C ARG A 137 15.83 -9.05 -19.95
N ARG A 138 15.57 -7.75 -20.14
CA ARG A 138 15.26 -7.15 -21.45
C ARG A 138 16.45 -6.42 -22.08
N MET A 139 17.41 -5.96 -21.28
CA MET A 139 18.55 -5.13 -21.69
C MET A 139 18.11 -3.89 -22.49
N LYS A 140 16.95 -3.31 -22.12
CA LYS A 140 16.28 -2.21 -22.80
C LYS A 140 15.92 -1.11 -21.82
N GLN A 141 15.76 0.10 -22.34
CA GLN A 141 15.25 1.25 -21.58
C GLN A 141 13.80 0.98 -21.14
N PRO A 142 13.52 0.91 -19.85
CA PRO A 142 12.16 0.64 -19.38
C PRO A 142 11.27 1.88 -19.49
N GLY A 143 9.97 1.66 -19.71
CA GLY A 143 8.91 2.64 -19.50
C GLY A 143 8.23 2.49 -18.14
N TYR A 144 7.37 3.43 -17.82
CA TYR A 144 6.60 3.47 -16.57
C TYR A 144 5.12 3.71 -16.83
N LEU A 145 4.27 2.88 -16.24
CA LEU A 145 2.81 3.02 -16.30
C LEU A 145 2.34 3.66 -15.00
N GLN A 146 2.16 4.96 -15.03
CA GLN A 146 1.84 5.81 -13.90
C GLN A 146 0.32 5.86 -13.67
N SER A 147 -0.11 5.82 -12.44
CA SER A 147 -1.50 6.10 -12.07
C SER A 147 -1.88 7.56 -12.38
N ALA A 148 -3.05 7.75 -12.98
CA ALA A 148 -3.65 9.08 -13.15
C ALA A 148 -4.06 9.74 -11.82
N TYR A 149 -4.19 8.95 -10.74
CA TYR A 149 -4.45 9.44 -9.39
C TYR A 149 -3.16 9.50 -8.58
N PRO A 150 -2.70 10.70 -8.19
CA PRO A 150 -1.45 10.84 -7.46
C PRO A 150 -1.61 10.33 -6.02
N LEU A 151 -0.72 9.42 -5.61
CA LEU A 151 -0.56 8.95 -4.23
C LEU A 151 0.91 9.00 -3.84
N ARG A 152 1.18 9.20 -2.54
CA ARG A 152 2.55 9.18 -2.02
C ARG A 152 3.26 7.85 -2.33
N ASN A 153 2.57 6.72 -2.18
CA ASN A 153 3.11 5.40 -2.49
C ASN A 153 3.58 5.30 -3.95
N PHE A 154 2.83 5.85 -4.90
CA PHE A 154 3.20 5.86 -6.32
C PHE A 154 4.40 6.78 -6.61
N SER A 155 4.48 7.93 -5.92
CA SER A 155 5.66 8.79 -6.02
C SER A 155 6.94 8.08 -5.54
N GLU A 156 6.86 7.33 -4.45
CA GLU A 156 7.98 6.54 -3.94
C GLU A 156 8.35 5.37 -4.89
N ARG A 157 7.35 4.75 -5.56
CA ARG A 157 7.61 3.73 -6.59
C ARG A 157 8.32 4.32 -7.80
N LEU A 158 7.90 5.51 -8.24
CA LEU A 158 8.57 6.23 -9.33
C LEU A 158 10.02 6.61 -8.97
N GLU A 159 10.28 7.00 -7.71
CA GLU A 159 11.65 7.26 -7.23
C GLU A 159 12.51 5.98 -7.29
N GLY A 160 11.99 4.85 -6.82
CA GLY A 160 12.67 3.55 -6.88
C GLY A 160 12.94 3.08 -8.31
N PHE A 161 11.98 3.30 -9.23
CA PHE A 161 12.13 3.06 -10.66
C PHE A 161 13.31 3.88 -11.24
N TYR A 162 13.33 5.17 -11.01
CA TYR A 162 14.41 6.01 -11.52
C TYR A 162 15.78 5.69 -10.90
N HIS A 163 15.81 5.24 -9.67
CA HIS A 163 17.04 4.81 -9.02
C HIS A 163 17.61 3.56 -9.74
N ALA A 164 16.80 2.56 -10.04
CA ALA A 164 17.23 1.39 -10.79
C ALA A 164 17.66 1.73 -12.22
N VAL A 165 16.94 2.65 -12.90
CA VAL A 165 17.33 3.16 -14.24
C VAL A 165 18.72 3.78 -14.21
N HIS A 166 18.97 4.63 -13.22
CA HIS A 166 20.28 5.29 -13.05
C HIS A 166 21.40 4.29 -12.77
N ASP A 167 21.21 3.37 -11.82
CA ASP A 167 22.24 2.41 -11.43
C ASP A 167 22.60 1.42 -12.55
N ASN A 168 21.68 1.19 -13.49
CA ASN A 168 21.92 0.43 -14.70
C ASN A 168 22.49 1.28 -15.87
N GLY A 169 22.96 2.49 -15.60
CA GLY A 169 23.59 3.38 -16.58
C GLY A 169 22.63 3.92 -17.65
N MET A 170 21.33 3.90 -17.39
CA MET A 170 20.29 4.38 -18.31
C MET A 170 19.82 5.80 -17.95
N SER A 171 19.24 6.51 -18.92
CA SER A 171 18.80 7.90 -18.73
C SER A 171 17.34 8.00 -18.35
N ARG A 172 17.04 8.70 -17.25
CA ARG A 172 15.69 9.07 -16.85
C ARG A 172 14.90 9.78 -17.96
N SER A 173 15.53 10.68 -18.70
CA SER A 173 14.88 11.44 -19.77
C SER A 173 14.46 10.62 -20.98
N ARG A 174 14.91 9.37 -21.07
CA ARG A 174 14.56 8.43 -22.14
C ARG A 174 13.45 7.45 -21.75
N CYS A 175 12.97 7.50 -20.51
CA CYS A 175 11.87 6.68 -20.05
C CYS A 175 10.55 7.17 -20.66
N ILE A 176 9.80 6.27 -21.28
CA ILE A 176 8.44 6.53 -21.74
C ILE A 176 7.49 6.36 -20.55
N ILE A 177 6.66 7.39 -20.30
CA ILE A 177 5.69 7.37 -19.21
C ILE A 177 4.30 7.55 -19.79
N HIS A 178 3.39 6.61 -19.44
CA HIS A 178 1.98 6.75 -19.76
C HIS A 178 1.16 6.87 -18.46
N GLN A 179 0.25 7.83 -18.40
CA GLN A 179 -0.69 7.98 -17.30
C GLN A 179 -1.95 7.20 -17.59
N LEU A 180 -2.33 6.29 -16.67
CA LEU A 180 -3.43 5.36 -16.84
C LEU A 180 -4.32 5.36 -15.59
N SER A 181 -5.59 5.10 -15.77
CA SER A 181 -6.56 4.94 -14.68
C SER A 181 -6.20 3.72 -13.80
N PRO A 182 -6.28 3.80 -12.47
CA PRO A 182 -5.87 2.72 -11.56
C PRO A 182 -6.94 1.62 -11.40
N SER A 183 -7.51 1.18 -12.50
CA SER A 183 -8.43 0.03 -12.57
C SER A 183 -8.13 -0.78 -13.83
N ILE A 184 -8.51 -2.06 -13.85
CA ILE A 184 -8.22 -2.94 -15.00
C ILE A 184 -8.85 -2.38 -16.29
N ASP A 185 -10.14 -2.05 -16.24
CA ASP A 185 -10.88 -1.61 -17.44
C ASP A 185 -10.47 -0.19 -17.85
N GLY A 186 -10.22 0.70 -16.87
CA GLY A 186 -9.73 2.05 -17.14
C GLY A 186 -8.33 2.04 -17.74
N ALA A 187 -7.39 1.31 -17.16
CA ALA A 187 -6.04 1.17 -17.70
C ALA A 187 -6.04 0.52 -19.09
N MET A 188 -6.92 -0.45 -19.33
CA MET A 188 -7.09 -1.05 -20.65
C MET A 188 -7.58 -0.03 -21.67
N ALA A 189 -8.60 0.75 -21.34
CA ALA A 189 -9.14 1.78 -22.23
C ALA A 189 -8.11 2.87 -22.52
N ASP A 190 -7.42 3.36 -21.51
CA ASP A 190 -6.39 4.40 -21.65
C ASP A 190 -5.20 3.89 -22.49
N MET A 191 -4.73 2.66 -22.26
CA MET A 191 -3.63 2.08 -23.02
C MET A 191 -4.03 1.78 -24.47
N LEU A 192 -5.26 1.37 -24.75
CA LEU A 192 -5.78 1.27 -26.12
C LEU A 192 -5.72 2.62 -26.82
N ALA A 193 -6.14 3.71 -26.15
CA ALA A 193 -6.06 5.05 -26.70
C ALA A 193 -4.61 5.48 -26.97
N VAL A 194 -3.65 5.13 -26.13
CA VAL A 194 -2.19 5.36 -26.36
C VAL A 194 -1.74 4.66 -27.63
N ILE A 195 -2.07 3.37 -27.80
CA ILE A 195 -1.67 2.58 -28.96
C ILE A 195 -2.34 3.11 -30.24
N ASP A 196 -3.63 3.40 -30.18
CA ASP A 196 -4.42 3.83 -31.36
C ASP A 196 -4.02 5.23 -31.86
N ARG A 197 -3.47 6.10 -30.99
CA ARG A 197 -2.85 7.37 -31.39
C ARG A 197 -1.48 7.21 -32.03
N GLY A 198 -0.86 6.02 -31.95
CA GLY A 198 0.51 5.79 -32.41
C GLY A 198 1.59 6.36 -31.50
N ASP A 199 1.29 6.56 -30.23
CA ASP A 199 2.27 7.04 -29.25
C ASP A 199 3.41 6.02 -29.12
N ALA A 200 4.63 6.50 -28.80
CA ALA A 200 5.79 5.63 -28.63
C ALA A 200 5.59 4.66 -27.46
N LEU A 201 5.94 3.39 -27.70
CA LEU A 201 5.89 2.35 -26.68
C LEU A 201 7.31 1.92 -26.28
N ALA A 202 7.48 1.57 -25.00
CA ALA A 202 8.70 0.93 -24.50
C ALA A 202 8.65 -0.59 -24.71
N ASP A 203 9.81 -1.25 -24.83
CA ASP A 203 9.91 -2.72 -24.91
C ASP A 203 9.60 -3.41 -23.57
N CYS A 204 9.57 -2.67 -22.47
CA CYS A 204 9.18 -3.18 -21.17
C CYS A 204 8.68 -2.06 -20.24
N TYR A 205 7.76 -2.41 -19.34
CA TYR A 205 7.13 -1.46 -18.43
C TYR A 205 7.10 -1.96 -16.99
N PHE A 206 7.36 -1.05 -16.06
CA PHE A 206 6.94 -1.19 -14.66
C PHE A 206 5.68 -0.37 -14.42
N ALA A 207 4.67 -0.96 -13.79
CA ALA A 207 3.39 -0.31 -13.49
C ALA A 207 3.27 0.02 -12.00
N ASP A 208 2.62 1.15 -11.69
CA ASP A 208 2.35 1.58 -10.32
C ASP A 208 1.65 0.51 -9.48
N ASN A 209 0.76 -0.27 -10.08
CA ASN A 209 0.11 -1.42 -9.44
C ASN A 209 -0.29 -2.50 -10.45
N ASP A 210 -0.75 -3.64 -9.93
CA ASP A 210 -1.16 -4.79 -10.74
C ASP A 210 -2.41 -4.52 -11.58
N LEU A 211 -3.34 -3.67 -11.11
CA LEU A 211 -4.55 -3.34 -11.88
C LEU A 211 -4.18 -2.62 -13.18
N ILE A 212 -3.27 -1.66 -13.11
CA ILE A 212 -2.72 -0.96 -14.29
C ILE A 212 -1.96 -1.93 -15.19
N ALA A 213 -1.12 -2.80 -14.60
CA ALA A 213 -0.36 -3.80 -15.36
C ALA A 213 -1.27 -4.77 -16.12
N ILE A 214 -2.31 -5.30 -15.47
CA ILE A 214 -3.29 -6.22 -16.06
C ILE A 214 -4.04 -5.54 -17.21
N GLY A 215 -4.56 -4.32 -16.98
CA GLY A 215 -5.26 -3.54 -18.01
C GLY A 215 -4.37 -3.29 -19.23
N THR A 216 -3.11 -2.93 -18.99
CA THR A 216 -2.12 -2.76 -20.07
C THR A 216 -1.85 -4.02 -20.85
N ILE A 217 -1.64 -5.18 -20.18
CA ILE A 217 -1.44 -6.47 -20.86
C ILE A 217 -2.65 -6.81 -21.74
N LYS A 218 -3.88 -6.61 -21.24
CA LYS A 218 -5.10 -6.83 -22.01
C LYS A 218 -5.15 -5.94 -23.27
N ALA A 219 -4.82 -4.65 -23.14
CA ALA A 219 -4.80 -3.70 -24.27
C ALA A 219 -3.75 -4.08 -25.33
N LEU A 220 -2.53 -4.38 -24.88
CA LEU A 220 -1.43 -4.81 -25.76
C LEU A 220 -1.82 -6.05 -26.57
N ARG A 221 -2.34 -7.08 -25.91
CA ARG A 221 -2.77 -8.32 -26.59
C ARG A 221 -3.92 -8.08 -27.57
N LEU A 222 -4.87 -7.22 -27.22
CA LEU A 222 -5.99 -6.89 -28.10
C LEU A 222 -5.51 -6.17 -29.38
N ARG A 223 -4.38 -5.48 -29.34
CA ARG A 223 -3.72 -4.85 -30.53
C ARG A 223 -2.64 -5.73 -31.15
N GLY A 224 -2.57 -7.03 -30.77
CA GLY A 224 -1.69 -8.01 -31.39
C GLY A 224 -0.24 -8.02 -30.89
N TYR A 225 0.07 -7.25 -29.86
CA TYR A 225 1.40 -7.31 -29.22
C TYR A 225 1.55 -8.58 -28.40
N LYS A 226 2.72 -9.21 -28.50
CA LYS A 226 3.05 -10.39 -27.69
C LYS A 226 3.68 -9.95 -26.36
N VAL A 227 3.14 -10.46 -25.26
CA VAL A 227 3.66 -10.28 -23.91
C VAL A 227 4.09 -11.64 -23.39
N PRO A 228 5.38 -11.83 -23.02
CA PRO A 228 6.42 -10.82 -22.85
C PRO A 228 7.31 -10.58 -24.06
N GLU A 229 7.18 -11.30 -25.17
CA GLU A 229 8.19 -11.38 -26.25
C GLU A 229 8.50 -10.00 -26.86
N GLN A 230 7.47 -9.18 -27.15
CA GLN A 230 7.64 -7.83 -27.68
C GLN A 230 7.66 -6.80 -26.56
N ILE A 231 6.73 -6.87 -25.62
CA ILE A 231 6.63 -5.92 -24.51
C ILE A 231 6.46 -6.70 -23.21
N ALA A 232 7.41 -6.55 -22.28
CA ALA A 232 7.34 -7.13 -20.95
C ALA A 232 6.67 -6.17 -19.95
N VAL A 233 5.96 -6.71 -18.95
CA VAL A 233 5.28 -5.90 -17.95
C VAL A 233 5.49 -6.48 -16.55
N VAL A 234 5.88 -5.62 -15.59
CA VAL A 234 5.91 -5.94 -14.16
C VAL A 234 4.92 -5.04 -13.42
N GLY A 235 4.18 -5.63 -12.50
CA GLY A 235 3.25 -4.92 -11.62
C GLY A 235 3.78 -4.71 -10.21
N PHE A 236 2.87 -4.31 -9.33
CA PHE A 236 3.09 -4.13 -7.91
C PHE A 236 1.80 -4.48 -7.18
N ASP A 237 1.87 -5.20 -6.07
CA ASP A 237 0.82 -5.58 -5.13
C ASP A 237 0.55 -7.09 -5.01
N ASN A 238 0.90 -7.91 -6.02
CA ASN A 238 0.68 -9.36 -6.06
C ASN A 238 -0.78 -9.77 -5.79
N ILE A 239 -1.71 -9.12 -6.50
CA ILE A 239 -3.13 -9.45 -6.41
C ILE A 239 -3.46 -10.80 -7.06
N SER A 240 -4.60 -11.41 -6.68
CA SER A 240 -5.03 -12.73 -7.17
C SER A 240 -5.22 -12.78 -8.68
N GLU A 241 -5.78 -11.72 -9.27
CA GLU A 241 -6.03 -11.58 -10.70
C GLU A 241 -4.76 -11.70 -11.54
N GLY A 242 -3.63 -11.20 -11.02
CA GLY A 242 -2.32 -11.32 -11.68
C GLY A 242 -1.83 -12.76 -11.84
N ARG A 243 -2.38 -13.72 -11.10
CA ARG A 243 -2.03 -15.15 -11.22
C ARG A 243 -2.82 -15.88 -12.30
N ILE A 244 -4.03 -15.40 -12.59
CA ILE A 244 -4.98 -16.08 -13.48
C ILE A 244 -5.01 -15.49 -14.89
N ILE A 245 -4.43 -14.31 -15.12
CA ILE A 245 -4.28 -13.76 -16.48
C ILE A 245 -3.21 -14.54 -17.26
N ASP A 246 -3.30 -14.45 -18.57
CA ASP A 246 -2.29 -15.00 -19.49
C ASP A 246 -1.63 -13.86 -20.28
N PRO A 247 -0.27 -13.70 -20.17
CA PRO A 247 0.63 -14.42 -19.26
C PRO A 247 0.44 -14.00 -17.80
N ALA A 248 0.69 -14.91 -16.84
CA ALA A 248 0.64 -14.59 -15.43
C ALA A 248 1.64 -13.49 -15.06
N LEU A 249 1.18 -12.50 -14.28
CA LEU A 249 1.89 -11.24 -14.01
C LEU A 249 3.06 -11.42 -13.03
N THR A 250 4.26 -11.07 -13.46
CA THR A 250 5.40 -10.80 -12.59
C THR A 250 5.12 -9.51 -11.83
N THR A 251 5.33 -9.52 -10.51
CA THR A 251 4.91 -8.40 -9.66
C THR A 251 5.73 -8.31 -8.37
N ILE A 252 5.59 -7.21 -7.66
CA ILE A 252 6.10 -7.03 -6.30
C ILE A 252 5.05 -7.43 -5.29
N SER A 253 5.43 -8.29 -4.35
CA SER A 253 4.59 -8.72 -3.23
C SER A 253 4.91 -7.93 -1.97
N ILE A 254 3.88 -7.35 -1.38
CA ILE A 254 3.91 -6.71 -0.06
C ILE A 254 3.27 -7.66 0.95
N PRO A 255 3.92 -7.96 2.10
CA PRO A 255 3.37 -8.84 3.12
C PRO A 255 2.30 -8.13 3.97
N ARG A 256 1.12 -7.90 3.41
CA ARG A 256 0.04 -7.08 3.98
C ARG A 256 -0.45 -7.57 5.33
N HIS A 257 -0.66 -8.87 5.47
CA HIS A 257 -1.04 -9.45 6.76
C HIS A 257 0.00 -9.10 7.85
N TYR A 258 1.30 -9.21 7.52
CA TYR A 258 2.36 -8.84 8.44
C TYR A 258 2.38 -7.33 8.73
N MET A 259 2.10 -6.47 7.74
CA MET A 259 1.97 -5.02 7.96
C MET A 259 0.86 -4.70 8.97
N GLY A 260 -0.30 -5.38 8.87
CA GLY A 260 -1.37 -5.28 9.85
C GLY A 260 -0.93 -5.68 11.26
N GLN A 261 -0.18 -6.78 11.36
CA GLN A 261 0.40 -7.22 12.65
C GLN A 261 1.36 -6.20 13.24
N VAL A 262 2.22 -5.61 12.42
CA VAL A 262 3.20 -4.59 12.85
C VAL A 262 2.48 -3.33 13.34
N ALA A 263 1.45 -2.87 12.59
CA ALA A 263 0.67 -1.70 12.97
C ALA A 263 -0.07 -1.91 14.32
N ALA A 264 -0.69 -3.07 14.49
CA ALA A 264 -1.35 -3.43 15.76
C ALA A 264 -0.35 -3.51 16.91
N ARG A 265 0.82 -4.14 16.71
CA ARG A 265 1.88 -4.23 17.73
C ARG A 265 2.40 -2.86 18.14
N GLU A 266 2.64 -1.99 17.18
CA GLU A 266 3.10 -0.63 17.45
C GLU A 266 2.05 0.15 18.24
N LEU A 267 0.76 0.06 17.88
CA LEU A 267 -0.32 0.71 18.60
C LEU A 267 -0.47 0.16 20.02
N LEU A 268 -0.46 -1.16 20.20
CA LEU A 268 -0.55 -1.82 21.52
C LEU A 268 0.60 -1.39 22.42
N SER A 269 1.82 -1.31 21.89
CA SER A 269 2.99 -0.80 22.61
C SER A 269 2.80 0.64 23.10
N GLN A 270 2.17 1.50 22.30
CA GLN A 270 1.86 2.89 22.68
C GLN A 270 0.75 2.97 23.75
N ILE A 271 -0.24 2.08 23.69
CA ILE A 271 -1.30 2.01 24.71
C ILE A 271 -0.74 1.54 26.05
N GLU A 272 0.18 0.58 26.06
CA GLU A 272 0.76 0.01 27.28
C GLU A 272 1.83 0.89 27.92
N ALA A 273 2.68 1.47 27.09
CA ALA A 273 3.81 2.30 27.51
C ALA A 273 3.98 3.49 26.55
N PRO A 274 3.23 4.59 26.75
CA PRO A 274 3.34 5.77 25.90
C PRO A 274 4.80 6.26 25.78
N ARG A 275 5.27 6.46 24.55
CA ARG A 275 6.60 6.97 24.24
C ARG A 275 6.50 8.36 23.63
N GLN A 276 7.51 9.20 23.90
CA GLN A 276 7.61 10.52 23.27
C GLN A 276 8.13 10.45 21.83
N HIS A 277 8.83 9.38 21.50
CA HIS A 277 9.44 9.19 20.18
C HIS A 277 8.49 8.42 19.26
N THR A 278 8.40 8.87 18.03
CA THR A 278 7.66 8.22 16.95
C THR A 278 8.63 7.46 16.04
N CYS A 279 8.11 6.49 15.30
CA CYS A 279 8.91 5.72 14.35
C CYS A 279 8.18 5.54 13.02
N LYS A 280 8.97 5.38 11.95
CA LYS A 280 8.54 4.93 10.64
C LYS A 280 9.07 3.52 10.43
N ILE A 281 8.18 2.54 10.33
CA ILE A 281 8.52 1.14 10.07
C ILE A 281 8.25 0.86 8.59
N GLU A 282 9.30 0.56 7.84
CA GLU A 282 9.21 0.14 6.45
C GLU A 282 9.27 -1.38 6.35
N VAL A 283 8.25 -1.98 5.74
CA VAL A 283 8.19 -3.44 5.54
C VAL A 283 8.69 -3.78 4.14
N SER A 284 9.70 -4.64 4.06
CA SER A 284 10.35 -5.03 2.81
C SER A 284 9.41 -5.73 1.85
N ALA A 285 9.64 -5.47 0.56
CA ALA A 285 8.93 -6.06 -0.55
C ALA A 285 9.71 -7.19 -1.22
N ASN A 286 9.03 -8.10 -1.91
CA ASN A 286 9.66 -9.21 -2.61
C ASN A 286 9.19 -9.28 -4.07
N LEU A 287 10.11 -9.58 -4.99
CA LEU A 287 9.78 -9.84 -6.39
C LEU A 287 9.21 -11.26 -6.56
N VAL A 288 8.04 -11.35 -7.18
CA VAL A 288 7.39 -12.60 -7.57
C VAL A 288 7.46 -12.76 -9.08
N LYS A 289 8.37 -13.62 -9.54
CA LYS A 289 8.59 -13.89 -10.96
C LYS A 289 7.53 -14.82 -11.51
N ARG A 290 6.95 -14.43 -12.66
CA ARG A 290 5.98 -15.22 -13.44
C ARG A 290 6.31 -15.12 -14.94
N PHE A 291 5.31 -15.03 -15.80
CA PHE A 291 5.49 -15.19 -17.24
C PHE A 291 5.34 -13.86 -18.05
N SER A 292 5.11 -12.72 -17.41
CA SER A 292 4.96 -11.43 -18.10
C SER A 292 6.29 -10.70 -18.36
N VAL A 293 7.45 -11.37 -18.03
CA VAL A 293 8.82 -10.88 -18.28
C VAL A 293 9.70 -11.98 -18.80
#